data_5251ac9f36de152e1d5fab903dba2ec2
#
_entry.id   5251ac9f36de152e1d5fab903dba2ec2
#
_cell.length_a   1.000
_cell.length_b   1.000
_cell.length_c   1.000
_cell.angle_alpha   90.00
_cell.angle_beta   90.00
_cell.angle_gamma   90.00
#
_symmetry.space_group_name_H-M   'P 1'
#
loop_
_entity.id
_entity.type
_entity.pdbx_description
1 polymer ?
#
loop_
_entity_poly.entity_id
_entity_poly.type
_entity_poly.pdbx_seq_one_letter_code
_entity_poly.pdbx_strand_id
1 'polypeptide(L)'
;ACRACEYCETGWETLCERQHNTGYSVNGTYAEYAIASAPFAGRLPDSVDFVTMAPILCAGVTVYKGLKETEAKPGEWVTISGVGGLGHVAVQYAKAMGLHVVALDIGESKLELARSLGADLALDARADNVVAEVQNATGGGAHGVLVTAVSPPAFAQAIACARRRATVSLVGLPPGDFPTPIFDVVLKRVTVRGSIVGTRRDLAEAIAFAVEGKVKAHVTPRPFDDVNAVLDELRAGKVDGRISLTL
;
A
#
# COMPACT_ATOMS: atom_id res chain seq x y z
N ALA A 1 -12.72 -15.43 6.25
CA ALA A 1 -13.01 -16.26 5.06
C ALA A 1 -13.61 -17.61 5.46
N CYS A 2 -14.35 -18.29 4.55
CA CYS A 2 -15.08 -19.51 4.86
C CYS A 2 -14.22 -20.78 4.91
N ARG A 3 -13.04 -20.78 4.33
CA ARG A 3 -12.09 -21.90 4.25
C ARG A 3 -12.52 -23.11 3.42
N ALA A 4 -13.62 -23.01 2.67
CA ALA A 4 -14.23 -24.12 1.94
C ALA A 4 -14.74 -23.72 0.54
N CYS A 5 -14.43 -22.52 0.04
CA CYS A 5 -14.72 -22.15 -1.35
C CYS A 5 -13.44 -22.23 -2.19
N GLU A 6 -13.59 -22.24 -3.49
CA GLU A 6 -12.49 -22.28 -4.46
C GLU A 6 -11.36 -21.29 -4.10
N TYR A 7 -11.71 -20.02 -3.82
CA TYR A 7 -10.71 -19.00 -3.46
C TYR A 7 -9.96 -19.34 -2.17
N CYS A 8 -10.65 -19.86 -1.15
CA CYS A 8 -10.00 -20.25 0.09
C CYS A 8 -9.07 -21.45 -0.08
N GLU A 9 -9.47 -22.44 -0.86
CA GLU A 9 -8.71 -23.69 -1.08
C GLU A 9 -7.49 -23.46 -1.98
N THR A 10 -7.56 -22.47 -2.88
CA THR A 10 -6.47 -22.12 -3.79
C THR A 10 -5.53 -21.02 -3.25
N GLY A 11 -5.73 -20.57 -2.00
CA GLY A 11 -4.86 -19.56 -1.36
C GLY A 11 -5.23 -18.11 -1.66
N TRP A 12 -6.42 -17.87 -2.21
CA TRP A 12 -6.97 -16.54 -2.49
C TRP A 12 -8.09 -16.16 -1.50
N GLU A 13 -7.87 -16.41 -0.23
CA GLU A 13 -8.88 -16.22 0.83
C GLU A 13 -9.39 -14.78 0.96
N THR A 14 -8.65 -13.78 0.48
CA THR A 14 -9.09 -12.39 0.39
C THR A 14 -10.22 -12.16 -0.63
N LEU A 15 -10.44 -13.12 -1.53
CA LEU A 15 -11.52 -13.09 -2.52
C LEU A 15 -12.73 -13.95 -2.11
N CYS A 16 -12.75 -14.46 -0.88
CA CYS A 16 -13.86 -15.27 -0.39
C CYS A 16 -15.16 -14.45 -0.33
N GLU A 17 -16.17 -14.88 -1.09
CA GLU A 17 -17.47 -14.20 -1.14
C GLU A 17 -18.26 -14.29 0.18
N ARG A 18 -17.91 -15.27 1.04
CA ARG A 18 -18.50 -15.49 2.35
C ARG A 18 -17.61 -14.98 3.48
N GLN A 19 -16.79 -13.98 3.23
CA GLN A 19 -15.93 -13.40 4.28
C GLN A 19 -16.72 -12.48 5.20
N HIS A 20 -16.29 -12.45 6.46
CA HIS A 20 -16.74 -11.49 7.45
C HIS A 20 -15.60 -10.52 7.73
N ASN A 21 -15.83 -9.25 7.43
CA ASN A 21 -14.82 -8.20 7.56
C ASN A 21 -15.08 -7.39 8.83
N THR A 22 -14.14 -7.45 9.78
CA THR A 22 -14.18 -6.71 11.04
C THR A 22 -14.28 -5.20 10.79
N GLY A 23 -15.27 -4.57 11.39
CA GLY A 23 -15.56 -3.14 11.21
C GLY A 23 -16.37 -2.80 9.96
N TYR A 24 -16.77 -3.80 9.16
CA TYR A 24 -17.58 -3.60 7.96
C TYR A 24 -18.84 -4.48 7.95
N SER A 25 -18.70 -5.81 7.96
CA SER A 25 -19.83 -6.75 7.98
C SER A 25 -20.07 -7.36 9.35
N VAL A 26 -19.16 -7.21 10.28
CA VAL A 26 -19.25 -7.56 11.70
C VAL A 26 -18.66 -6.41 12.55
N ASN A 27 -18.91 -6.44 13.86
CA ASN A 27 -18.43 -5.41 14.77
C ASN A 27 -16.92 -5.18 14.64
N GLY A 28 -16.51 -3.90 14.72
CA GLY A 28 -15.11 -3.46 14.62
C GLY A 28 -14.37 -3.56 15.97
N THR A 29 -13.17 -2.96 15.98
CA THR A 29 -12.24 -2.99 17.10
C THR A 29 -12.03 -1.61 17.76
N TYR A 30 -12.87 -0.62 17.47
CA TYR A 30 -12.90 0.61 18.27
C TYR A 30 -13.67 0.35 19.57
N ALA A 31 -13.08 -0.48 20.42
CA ALA A 31 -13.64 -0.94 21.69
C ALA A 31 -12.52 -1.54 22.55
N GLU A 32 -12.74 -1.60 23.86
CA GLU A 32 -11.81 -2.24 24.82
C GLU A 32 -11.68 -3.75 24.56
N TYR A 33 -12.69 -4.39 24.01
CA TYR A 33 -12.72 -5.82 23.71
C TYR A 33 -13.29 -6.08 22.32
N ALA A 34 -12.69 -7.02 21.61
CA ALA A 34 -13.16 -7.47 20.32
C ALA A 34 -13.07 -9.00 20.19
N ILE A 35 -13.94 -9.56 19.36
CA ILE A 35 -13.90 -10.98 19.00
C ILE A 35 -13.21 -11.11 17.63
N ALA A 36 -12.16 -11.92 17.59
CA ALA A 36 -11.44 -12.23 16.36
C ALA A 36 -11.52 -13.72 16.00
N SER A 37 -11.50 -14.01 14.71
CA SER A 37 -11.40 -15.39 14.21
C SER A 37 -9.95 -15.87 14.32
N ALA A 38 -9.65 -16.75 15.27
CA ALA A 38 -8.31 -17.23 15.55
C ALA A 38 -7.53 -17.75 14.32
N PRO A 39 -8.13 -18.49 13.35
CA PRO A 39 -7.44 -18.92 12.13
C PRO A 39 -6.95 -17.78 11.22
N PHE A 40 -7.48 -16.56 11.41
CA PHE A 40 -7.12 -15.37 10.62
C PHE A 40 -6.40 -14.30 11.45
N ALA A 41 -6.05 -14.58 12.69
CA ALA A 41 -5.21 -13.72 13.51
C ALA A 41 -3.73 -13.95 13.17
N GLY A 42 -3.01 -12.86 12.90
CA GLY A 42 -1.56 -12.87 12.74
C GLY A 42 -0.88 -12.99 14.11
N ARG A 43 0.06 -13.92 14.26
CA ARG A 43 0.86 -14.01 15.49
C ARG A 43 1.94 -12.94 15.50
N LEU A 44 2.01 -12.20 16.57
CA LEU A 44 3.08 -11.23 16.83
C LEU A 44 4.07 -11.80 17.85
N PRO A 45 5.39 -11.52 17.72
CA PRO A 45 6.35 -11.78 18.79
C PRO A 45 6.05 -10.93 20.03
N ASP A 46 6.40 -11.44 21.21
CA ASP A 46 6.16 -10.75 22.49
C ASP A 46 6.94 -9.43 22.62
N SER A 47 8.00 -9.24 21.83
CA SER A 47 8.88 -8.08 21.88
C SER A 47 8.43 -6.88 21.06
N VAL A 48 7.31 -6.98 20.29
CA VAL A 48 6.88 -5.88 19.41
C VAL A 48 6.10 -4.81 20.16
N ASP A 49 6.32 -3.56 19.78
CA ASP A 49 5.49 -2.45 20.19
C ASP A 49 4.20 -2.44 19.35
N PHE A 50 3.05 -2.53 20.01
CA PHE A 50 1.74 -2.57 19.33
C PHE A 50 1.41 -1.27 18.59
N VAL A 51 1.87 -0.12 19.08
CA VAL A 51 1.62 1.19 18.46
C VAL A 51 2.20 1.23 17.05
N THR A 52 3.43 0.79 16.89
CA THR A 52 4.13 0.80 15.59
C THR A 52 3.77 -0.41 14.73
N MET A 53 3.35 -1.53 15.34
CA MET A 53 3.00 -2.74 14.63
C MET A 53 1.56 -2.70 14.07
N ALA A 54 0.62 -2.03 14.74
CA ALA A 54 -0.78 -1.98 14.29
C ALA A 54 -0.96 -1.56 12.80
N PRO A 55 -0.28 -0.52 12.27
CA PRO A 55 -0.37 -0.19 10.86
C PRO A 55 0.18 -1.26 9.92
N ILE A 56 1.13 -2.07 10.37
CA ILE A 56 1.73 -3.15 9.56
C ILE A 56 0.69 -4.24 9.26
N LEU A 57 -0.23 -4.48 10.18
CA LEU A 57 -1.27 -5.51 10.05
C LEU A 57 -2.35 -5.17 9.01
N CYS A 58 -2.39 -3.91 8.55
CA CYS A 58 -3.31 -3.46 7.49
C CYS A 58 -2.53 -2.82 6.35
N ALA A 59 -1.99 -1.60 6.55
CA ALA A 59 -1.25 -0.89 5.51
C ALA A 59 0.00 -1.68 5.06
N GLY A 60 0.73 -2.27 6.01
CA GLY A 60 1.93 -3.06 5.72
C GLY A 60 1.65 -4.25 4.82
N VAL A 61 0.76 -5.15 5.23
CA VAL A 61 0.40 -6.34 4.42
C VAL A 61 -0.18 -5.95 3.06
N THR A 62 -0.97 -4.87 3.02
CA THR A 62 -1.61 -4.40 1.78
C THR A 62 -0.59 -3.95 0.75
N VAL A 63 0.38 -3.13 1.13
CA VAL A 63 1.39 -2.65 0.19
C VAL A 63 2.44 -3.72 -0.12
N TYR A 64 2.78 -4.57 0.84
CA TYR A 64 3.65 -5.72 0.61
C TYR A 64 3.07 -6.65 -0.48
N LYS A 65 1.78 -7.02 -0.34
CA LYS A 65 1.07 -7.80 -1.36
C LYS A 65 1.00 -7.03 -2.68
N GLY A 66 0.64 -5.74 -2.65
CA GLY A 66 0.57 -4.90 -3.85
C GLY A 66 1.91 -4.83 -4.60
N LEU A 67 3.03 -4.76 -3.90
CA LEU A 67 4.37 -4.83 -4.50
C LEU A 67 4.65 -6.19 -5.12
N LYS A 68 4.30 -7.30 -4.46
CA LYS A 68 4.41 -8.66 -5.06
C LYS A 68 3.60 -8.77 -6.35
N GLU A 69 2.40 -8.18 -6.39
CA GLU A 69 1.54 -8.16 -7.57
C GLU A 69 2.11 -7.34 -8.75
N THR A 70 3.07 -6.44 -8.51
CA THR A 70 3.79 -5.77 -9.61
C THR A 70 4.72 -6.69 -10.38
N GLU A 71 5.10 -7.83 -9.79
CA GLU A 71 6.07 -8.79 -10.33
C GLU A 71 7.49 -8.21 -10.56
N ALA A 72 7.76 -6.99 -10.04
CA ALA A 72 9.08 -6.38 -10.09
C ALA A 72 10.09 -7.18 -9.25
N LYS A 73 11.30 -7.31 -9.78
CA LYS A 73 12.37 -8.12 -9.19
C LYS A 73 13.48 -7.25 -8.58
N PRO A 74 14.27 -7.76 -7.63
CA PRO A 74 15.42 -7.03 -7.09
C PRO A 74 16.30 -6.43 -8.20
N GLY A 75 16.68 -5.16 -8.01
CA GLY A 75 17.40 -4.36 -9.01
C GLY A 75 16.52 -3.65 -10.04
N GLU A 76 15.22 -3.93 -10.08
CA GLU A 76 14.28 -3.26 -10.96
C GLU A 76 13.64 -2.03 -10.29
N TRP A 77 13.03 -1.16 -11.11
CA TRP A 77 12.36 0.05 -10.66
C TRP A 77 10.88 -0.19 -10.37
N VAL A 78 10.40 0.34 -9.26
CA VAL A 78 8.99 0.48 -8.96
C VAL A 78 8.64 1.95 -8.74
N THR A 79 7.49 2.37 -9.28
CA THR A 79 6.90 3.67 -8.95
C THR A 79 5.82 3.47 -7.90
N ILE A 80 5.87 4.25 -6.82
CA ILE A 80 4.83 4.29 -5.77
C ILE A 80 4.07 5.60 -5.94
N SER A 81 2.83 5.53 -6.36
CA SER A 81 1.93 6.67 -6.55
C SER A 81 1.09 6.88 -5.29
N GLY A 82 1.37 7.97 -4.59
CA GLY A 82 0.84 8.30 -3.27
C GLY A 82 1.75 7.85 -2.12
N VAL A 83 2.24 8.79 -1.30
CA VAL A 83 3.12 8.55 -0.14
C VAL A 83 2.42 8.86 1.19
N GLY A 84 1.12 8.63 1.24
CA GLY A 84 0.33 8.75 2.48
C GLY A 84 0.52 7.55 3.42
N GLY A 85 -0.54 7.23 4.18
CA GLY A 85 -0.51 6.17 5.20
C GLY A 85 -0.16 4.77 4.70
N LEU A 86 -0.29 4.49 3.39
CA LEU A 86 0.16 3.26 2.76
C LEU A 86 1.53 3.44 2.08
N GLY A 87 1.67 4.48 1.27
CA GLY A 87 2.84 4.65 0.41
C GLY A 87 4.16 4.81 1.16
N HIS A 88 4.17 5.48 2.34
CA HIS A 88 5.41 5.60 3.13
C HIS A 88 5.93 4.25 3.63
N VAL A 89 5.03 3.29 3.89
CA VAL A 89 5.40 1.92 4.24
C VAL A 89 5.81 1.15 2.98
N ALA A 90 5.14 1.41 1.84
CA ALA A 90 5.48 0.79 0.56
C ALA A 90 6.90 1.11 0.09
N VAL A 91 7.38 2.35 0.29
CA VAL A 91 8.76 2.74 -0.01
C VAL A 91 9.74 1.82 0.70
N GLN A 92 9.54 1.59 2.00
CA GLN A 92 10.43 0.76 2.81
C GLN A 92 10.38 -0.71 2.40
N TYR A 93 9.18 -1.27 2.17
CA TYR A 93 9.07 -2.65 1.65
C TYR A 93 9.75 -2.80 0.30
N ALA A 94 9.54 -1.87 -0.63
CA ALA A 94 10.19 -1.91 -1.93
C ALA A 94 11.72 -1.90 -1.80
N LYS A 95 12.27 -1.03 -0.95
CA LYS A 95 13.72 -1.01 -0.66
C LYS A 95 14.19 -2.31 -0.03
N ALA A 96 13.46 -2.84 0.96
CA ALA A 96 13.78 -4.10 1.62
C ALA A 96 13.69 -5.32 0.68
N MET A 97 12.87 -5.24 -0.37
CA MET A 97 12.78 -6.22 -1.45
C MET A 97 13.88 -6.03 -2.53
N GLY A 98 14.78 -5.05 -2.36
CA GLY A 98 15.88 -4.79 -3.29
C GLY A 98 15.49 -4.01 -4.54
N LEU A 99 14.35 -3.30 -4.52
CA LEU A 99 13.88 -2.51 -5.64
C LEU A 99 14.45 -1.08 -5.60
N HIS A 100 14.56 -0.45 -6.76
CA HIS A 100 14.71 0.99 -6.88
C HIS A 100 13.33 1.64 -6.85
N VAL A 101 13.21 2.80 -6.17
CA VAL A 101 11.91 3.41 -5.88
C VAL A 101 11.83 4.84 -6.43
N VAL A 102 10.83 5.07 -7.28
CA VAL A 102 10.32 6.40 -7.58
C VAL A 102 9.06 6.63 -6.76
N ALA A 103 9.02 7.67 -5.94
CA ALA A 103 7.87 8.08 -5.16
C ALA A 103 7.18 9.28 -5.81
N LEU A 104 5.86 9.24 -5.97
CA LEU A 104 5.04 10.33 -6.49
C LEU A 104 4.01 10.76 -5.44
N ASP A 105 3.98 12.03 -5.09
CA ASP A 105 2.92 12.64 -4.25
C ASP A 105 2.75 14.12 -4.61
N ILE A 106 1.72 14.75 -4.08
CA ILE A 106 1.42 16.18 -4.27
C ILE A 106 1.86 17.05 -3.08
N GLY A 107 2.29 16.46 -1.98
CA GLY A 107 2.70 17.14 -0.74
C GLY A 107 4.21 17.08 -0.54
N GLU A 108 4.88 18.25 -0.40
CA GLU A 108 6.34 18.28 -0.20
C GLU A 108 6.77 17.52 1.08
N SER A 109 6.03 17.66 2.18
CA SER A 109 6.32 16.89 3.42
C SER A 109 6.34 15.38 3.19
N LYS A 110 5.45 14.88 2.33
CA LYS A 110 5.38 13.46 1.97
C LYS A 110 6.53 13.04 1.04
N LEU A 111 6.95 13.93 0.14
CA LEU A 111 8.12 13.70 -0.73
C LEU A 111 9.42 13.69 0.10
N GLU A 112 9.56 14.59 1.07
CA GLU A 112 10.67 14.58 2.01
C GLU A 112 10.68 13.30 2.85
N LEU A 113 9.53 12.87 3.34
CA LEU A 113 9.39 11.60 4.04
C LEU A 113 9.81 10.43 3.13
N ALA A 114 9.36 10.40 1.87
CA ALA A 114 9.77 9.35 0.93
C ALA A 114 11.29 9.29 0.74
N ARG A 115 11.95 10.45 0.58
CA ARG A 115 13.43 10.55 0.48
C ARG A 115 14.11 10.01 1.74
N SER A 116 13.62 10.39 2.92
CA SER A 116 14.16 9.93 4.21
C SER A 116 13.99 8.41 4.42
N LEU A 117 12.97 7.82 3.81
CA LEU A 117 12.68 6.38 3.84
C LEU A 117 13.41 5.59 2.74
N GLY A 118 14.23 6.25 1.94
CA GLY A 118 15.11 5.61 0.95
C GLY A 118 14.57 5.56 -0.47
N ALA A 119 13.56 6.36 -0.83
CA ALA A 119 13.18 6.53 -2.24
C ALA A 119 14.37 7.11 -3.03
N ASP A 120 14.70 6.48 -4.16
CA ASP A 120 15.81 6.90 -5.02
C ASP A 120 15.46 8.20 -5.76
N LEU A 121 14.16 8.43 -6.01
CA LEU A 121 13.63 9.66 -6.58
C LEU A 121 12.25 9.96 -5.97
N ALA A 122 11.97 11.23 -5.68
CA ALA A 122 10.67 11.69 -5.18
C ALA A 122 10.25 12.94 -5.94
N LEU A 123 9.11 12.86 -6.65
CA LEU A 123 8.64 13.86 -7.60
C LEU A 123 7.22 14.34 -7.29
N ASP A 124 6.94 15.62 -7.53
CA ASP A 124 5.59 16.15 -7.47
C ASP A 124 4.75 15.57 -8.63
N ALA A 125 3.71 14.82 -8.27
CA ALA A 125 2.82 14.19 -9.23
C ALA A 125 2.05 15.18 -10.12
N ARG A 126 2.03 16.48 -9.77
CA ARG A 126 1.36 17.54 -10.54
C ARG A 126 2.29 18.18 -11.58
N ALA A 127 3.59 17.90 -11.56
CA ALA A 127 4.51 18.47 -12.53
C ALA A 127 4.19 17.97 -13.95
N ASP A 128 4.12 18.87 -14.91
CA ASP A 128 3.75 18.56 -16.30
C ASP A 128 4.68 17.52 -16.94
N ASN A 129 5.94 17.48 -16.51
CA ASN A 129 6.97 16.59 -17.03
C ASN A 129 7.20 15.33 -16.16
N VAL A 130 6.41 15.08 -15.11
CA VAL A 130 6.66 14.01 -14.13
C VAL A 130 6.78 12.63 -14.78
N VAL A 131 5.94 12.33 -15.77
CA VAL A 131 6.00 11.05 -16.49
C VAL A 131 7.32 10.92 -17.26
N ALA A 132 7.77 11.99 -17.92
CA ALA A 132 9.04 12.01 -18.64
C ALA A 132 10.23 11.86 -17.67
N GLU A 133 10.18 12.49 -16.49
CA GLU A 133 11.21 12.33 -15.45
C GLU A 133 11.26 10.88 -14.94
N VAL A 134 10.11 10.24 -14.67
CA VAL A 134 10.06 8.81 -14.31
C VAL A 134 10.68 7.96 -15.42
N GLN A 135 10.30 8.19 -16.68
CA GLN A 135 10.82 7.42 -17.82
C GLN A 135 12.33 7.60 -17.99
N ASN A 136 12.83 8.82 -17.86
CA ASN A 136 14.26 9.12 -17.96
C ASN A 136 15.06 8.45 -16.84
N ALA A 137 14.62 8.59 -15.59
CA ALA A 137 15.30 8.03 -14.43
C ALA A 137 15.32 6.49 -14.43
N THR A 138 14.28 5.87 -14.98
CA THR A 138 14.11 4.41 -14.97
C THR A 138 14.53 3.72 -16.28
N GLY A 139 14.99 4.50 -17.28
CA GLY A 139 15.34 3.96 -18.59
C GLY A 139 14.12 3.43 -19.38
N GLY A 140 13.03 4.20 -19.41
CA GLY A 140 11.85 3.90 -20.22
C GLY A 140 10.57 3.54 -19.43
N GLY A 141 10.53 3.83 -18.15
CA GLY A 141 9.41 3.60 -17.24
C GLY A 141 9.71 2.54 -16.19
N ALA A 142 8.89 2.49 -15.15
CA ALA A 142 9.03 1.53 -14.06
C ALA A 142 8.59 0.11 -14.46
N HIS A 143 9.23 -0.91 -13.91
CA HIS A 143 8.89 -2.33 -14.11
C HIS A 143 7.59 -2.69 -13.41
N GLY A 144 7.33 -2.05 -12.26
CA GLY A 144 6.08 -2.12 -11.54
C GLY A 144 5.60 -0.74 -11.11
N VAL A 145 4.30 -0.56 -11.01
CA VAL A 145 3.70 0.66 -10.44
C VAL A 145 2.71 0.26 -9.37
N LEU A 146 2.88 0.77 -8.15
CA LEU A 146 1.94 0.57 -7.05
C LEU A 146 1.14 1.85 -6.83
N VAL A 147 -0.18 1.79 -6.96
CA VAL A 147 -1.07 2.94 -6.78
C VAL A 147 -1.75 2.85 -5.42
N THR A 148 -1.33 3.70 -4.49
CA THR A 148 -1.94 3.84 -3.16
C THR A 148 -2.71 5.16 -3.00
N ALA A 149 -2.59 6.06 -3.97
CA ALA A 149 -3.31 7.33 -4.00
C ALA A 149 -4.83 7.11 -4.12
N VAL A 150 -5.61 7.98 -3.49
CA VAL A 150 -7.08 8.00 -3.56
C VAL A 150 -7.57 9.11 -4.51
N SER A 151 -7.05 9.09 -5.75
CA SER A 151 -7.32 10.11 -6.77
C SER A 151 -7.35 9.45 -8.16
N PRO A 152 -8.46 9.49 -8.91
CA PRO A 152 -8.55 8.88 -10.24
C PRO A 152 -7.46 9.31 -11.23
N PRO A 153 -7.01 10.59 -11.27
CA PRO A 153 -5.88 11.00 -12.12
C PRO A 153 -4.58 10.23 -11.85
N ALA A 154 -4.31 9.86 -10.59
CA ALA A 154 -3.12 9.09 -10.23
C ALA A 154 -3.11 7.68 -10.87
N PHE A 155 -4.28 7.09 -11.06
CA PHE A 155 -4.44 5.79 -11.73
C PHE A 155 -4.12 5.87 -13.23
N ALA A 156 -4.60 6.91 -13.91
CA ALA A 156 -4.26 7.15 -15.31
C ALA A 156 -2.77 7.45 -15.49
N GLN A 157 -2.18 8.29 -14.62
CA GLN A 157 -0.77 8.62 -14.62
C GLN A 157 0.12 7.38 -14.39
N ALA A 158 -0.32 6.46 -13.55
CA ALA A 158 0.40 5.22 -13.26
C ALA A 158 0.65 4.37 -14.54
N ILE A 159 -0.32 4.32 -15.45
CA ILE A 159 -0.16 3.62 -16.73
C ILE A 159 0.91 4.30 -17.60
N ALA A 160 0.95 5.63 -17.60
CA ALA A 160 1.95 6.39 -18.36
C ALA A 160 3.38 6.21 -17.80
N CYS A 161 3.53 6.05 -16.48
CA CYS A 161 4.81 5.78 -15.80
C CYS A 161 5.32 4.35 -16.04
N ALA A 162 4.47 3.43 -16.49
CA ALA A 162 4.80 2.04 -16.68
C ALA A 162 5.62 1.82 -17.98
N ARG A 163 6.67 1.00 -17.89
CA ARG A 163 7.41 0.55 -19.06
C ARG A 163 6.67 -0.55 -19.83
N ARG A 164 7.24 -1.00 -20.94
CA ARG A 164 6.73 -2.17 -21.68
C ARG A 164 6.74 -3.41 -20.79
N ARG A 165 5.65 -4.18 -20.80
CA ARG A 165 5.41 -5.40 -19.98
C ARG A 165 5.34 -5.16 -18.47
N ALA A 166 5.25 -3.92 -18.01
CA ALA A 166 5.08 -3.60 -16.60
C ALA A 166 3.70 -4.02 -16.09
N THR A 167 3.60 -4.23 -14.79
CA THR A 167 2.33 -4.41 -14.07
C THR A 167 2.04 -3.20 -13.19
N VAL A 168 0.85 -2.64 -13.37
CA VAL A 168 0.29 -1.59 -12.52
C VAL A 168 -0.64 -2.22 -11.49
N SER A 169 -0.22 -2.24 -10.24
CA SER A 169 -0.96 -2.80 -9.10
C SER A 169 -1.81 -1.70 -8.44
N LEU A 170 -3.12 -1.87 -8.45
CA LEU A 170 -4.09 -0.90 -7.92
C LEU A 170 -4.51 -1.31 -6.51
N VAL A 171 -4.24 -0.45 -5.54
CA VAL A 171 -4.53 -0.66 -4.12
C VAL A 171 -5.45 0.42 -3.57
N GLY A 172 -5.26 1.68 -3.96
CA GLY A 172 -6.14 2.78 -3.58
C GLY A 172 -7.58 2.57 -4.05
N LEU A 173 -8.55 3.09 -3.31
CA LEU A 173 -9.99 2.92 -3.59
C LEU A 173 -10.70 4.29 -3.65
N PRO A 174 -10.36 5.17 -4.61
CA PRO A 174 -11.15 6.36 -4.85
C PRO A 174 -12.50 5.97 -5.46
N PRO A 175 -13.56 6.77 -5.23
CA PRO A 175 -14.81 6.59 -5.95
C PRO A 175 -14.65 6.96 -7.44
N GLY A 176 -15.46 6.34 -8.31
CA GLY A 176 -15.52 6.63 -9.74
C GLY A 176 -14.58 5.76 -10.58
N ASP A 177 -14.37 6.21 -11.82
CA ASP A 177 -13.62 5.52 -12.84
C ASP A 177 -12.37 6.32 -13.25
N PHE A 178 -11.44 5.68 -13.94
CA PHE A 178 -10.30 6.37 -14.56
C PHE A 178 -10.15 5.97 -16.02
N PRO A 179 -9.77 6.92 -16.90
CA PRO A 179 -9.56 6.61 -18.30
C PRO A 179 -8.30 5.76 -18.48
N THR A 180 -8.42 4.71 -19.28
CA THR A 180 -7.32 3.80 -19.62
C THR A 180 -6.90 3.99 -21.06
N PRO A 181 -5.69 4.51 -21.37
CA PRO A 181 -5.23 4.74 -22.73
C PRO A 181 -5.04 3.41 -23.49
N ILE A 182 -5.88 3.15 -24.48
CA ILE A 182 -5.87 1.87 -25.22
C ILE A 182 -4.50 1.63 -25.87
N PHE A 183 -3.92 2.63 -26.54
CA PHE A 183 -2.62 2.52 -27.22
C PHE A 183 -1.52 2.14 -26.24
N ASP A 184 -1.45 2.79 -25.07
CA ASP A 184 -0.42 2.50 -24.06
C ASP A 184 -0.54 1.07 -23.53
N VAL A 185 -1.74 0.64 -23.19
CA VAL A 185 -1.97 -0.71 -22.65
C VAL A 185 -1.63 -1.76 -23.70
N VAL A 186 -2.10 -1.60 -24.93
CA VAL A 186 -1.91 -2.58 -26.00
C VAL A 186 -0.45 -2.61 -26.47
N LEU A 187 0.09 -1.45 -26.91
CA LEU A 187 1.43 -1.42 -27.53
C LEU A 187 2.58 -1.61 -26.54
N LYS A 188 2.38 -1.24 -25.26
CA LYS A 188 3.35 -1.52 -24.20
C LYS A 188 3.10 -2.88 -23.53
N ARG A 189 1.96 -3.52 -23.79
CA ARG A 189 1.53 -4.78 -23.14
C ARG A 189 1.51 -4.62 -21.60
N VAL A 190 0.96 -3.51 -21.11
CA VAL A 190 0.84 -3.23 -19.68
C VAL A 190 -0.26 -4.12 -19.08
N THR A 191 0.02 -4.71 -17.93
CA THR A 191 -0.97 -5.39 -17.11
C THR A 191 -1.50 -4.42 -16.06
N VAL A 192 -2.82 -4.29 -15.95
CA VAL A 192 -3.49 -3.57 -14.85
C VAL A 192 -4.10 -4.62 -13.93
N ARG A 193 -3.72 -4.61 -12.67
CA ARG A 193 -4.09 -5.64 -11.69
C ARG A 193 -4.58 -5.00 -10.40
N GLY A 194 -5.76 -5.40 -9.90
CA GLY A 194 -6.22 -5.07 -8.56
C GLY A 194 -5.47 -5.88 -7.49
N SER A 195 -5.21 -5.26 -6.34
CA SER A 195 -4.63 -5.95 -5.18
C SER A 195 -5.41 -5.58 -3.93
N ILE A 196 -5.96 -6.58 -3.24
CA ILE A 196 -6.76 -6.40 -2.03
C ILE A 196 -6.09 -7.04 -0.83
N VAL A 197 -5.67 -6.20 0.14
CA VAL A 197 -5.02 -6.60 1.39
C VAL A 197 -3.87 -7.59 1.12
N GLY A 198 -3.92 -8.76 1.71
CA GLY A 198 -2.99 -9.87 1.54
C GLY A 198 -3.52 -11.11 2.25
N THR A 199 -3.00 -12.27 1.88
CA THR A 199 -3.30 -13.55 2.52
C THR A 199 -2.64 -13.62 3.90
N ARG A 200 -2.98 -14.63 4.70
CA ARG A 200 -2.29 -14.91 5.98
C ARG A 200 -0.78 -15.11 5.82
N ARG A 201 -0.37 -15.66 4.69
CA ARG A 201 1.05 -15.81 4.35
C ARG A 201 1.70 -14.45 4.09
N ASP A 202 1.07 -13.59 3.31
CA ASP A 202 1.56 -12.24 3.06
C ASP A 202 1.65 -11.43 4.37
N LEU A 203 0.68 -11.63 5.28
CA LEU A 203 0.71 -11.01 6.61
C LEU A 203 1.92 -11.46 7.44
N ALA A 204 2.18 -12.76 7.48
CA ALA A 204 3.33 -13.29 8.22
C ALA A 204 4.67 -12.78 7.64
N GLU A 205 4.80 -12.74 6.32
CA GLU A 205 5.96 -12.20 5.63
C GLU A 205 6.12 -10.69 5.91
N ALA A 206 5.04 -9.91 5.86
CA ALA A 206 5.06 -8.47 6.16
C ALA A 206 5.47 -8.19 7.61
N ILE A 207 4.96 -8.96 8.57
CA ILE A 207 5.36 -8.87 9.99
C ILE A 207 6.85 -9.17 10.15
N ALA A 208 7.39 -10.18 9.45
CA ALA A 208 8.80 -10.54 9.55
C ALA A 208 9.71 -9.37 9.14
N PHE A 209 9.43 -8.67 8.04
CA PHE A 209 10.17 -7.46 7.65
C PHE A 209 10.15 -6.37 8.72
N ALA A 210 9.00 -6.17 9.38
CA ALA A 210 8.88 -5.16 10.43
C ALA A 210 9.63 -5.58 11.70
N VAL A 211 9.55 -6.86 12.10
CA VAL A 211 10.27 -7.41 13.26
C VAL A 211 11.79 -7.35 13.06
N GLU A 212 12.26 -7.56 11.84
CA GLU A 212 13.68 -7.39 11.46
C GLU A 212 14.12 -5.92 11.39
N GLY A 213 13.23 -4.98 11.66
CA GLY A 213 13.53 -3.54 11.64
C GLY A 213 13.70 -2.93 10.23
N LYS A 214 13.40 -3.69 9.17
CA LYS A 214 13.51 -3.24 7.77
C LYS A 214 12.39 -2.31 7.36
N VAL A 215 11.25 -2.39 8.04
CA VAL A 215 10.07 -1.57 7.79
C VAL A 215 9.50 -1.07 9.10
N LYS A 216 9.29 0.24 9.19
CA LYS A 216 8.68 0.89 10.35
C LYS A 216 7.65 1.91 9.91
N ALA A 217 6.42 1.76 10.37
CA ALA A 217 5.41 2.77 10.09
C ALA A 217 5.73 4.09 10.82
N HIS A 218 5.54 5.21 10.11
CA HIS A 218 5.54 6.54 10.73
C HIS A 218 4.21 6.72 11.45
N VAL A 219 4.23 6.68 12.79
CA VAL A 219 3.03 6.61 13.62
C VAL A 219 3.03 7.71 14.67
N THR A 220 1.90 8.38 14.81
CA THR A 220 1.60 9.27 15.93
C THR A 220 0.61 8.57 16.88
N PRO A 221 0.98 8.25 18.11
CA PRO A 221 0.03 7.70 19.10
C PRO A 221 -0.93 8.80 19.56
N ARG A 222 -2.20 8.44 19.74
CA ARG A 222 -3.25 9.32 20.28
C ARG A 222 -4.11 8.53 21.28
N PRO A 223 -4.68 9.16 22.30
CA PRO A 223 -5.65 8.52 23.18
C PRO A 223 -6.84 7.95 22.40
N PHE A 224 -7.39 6.85 22.89
CA PHE A 224 -8.56 6.21 22.27
C PHE A 224 -9.76 7.17 22.15
N ASP A 225 -9.97 8.01 23.15
CA ASP A 225 -11.08 8.99 23.17
C ASP A 225 -11.01 10.00 22.04
N ASP A 226 -9.84 10.20 21.43
CA ASP A 226 -9.65 11.09 20.28
C ASP A 226 -10.18 10.51 18.96
N VAL A 227 -10.75 9.32 18.93
CA VAL A 227 -11.11 8.61 17.69
C VAL A 227 -11.90 9.48 16.70
N ASN A 228 -12.90 10.24 17.18
CA ASN A 228 -13.71 11.08 16.31
C ASN A 228 -12.92 12.28 15.75
N ALA A 229 -12.10 12.93 16.57
CA ALA A 229 -11.23 14.01 16.14
C ALA A 229 -10.21 13.53 15.10
N VAL A 230 -9.62 12.35 15.30
CA VAL A 230 -8.70 11.70 14.35
C VAL A 230 -9.39 11.39 13.03
N LEU A 231 -10.63 10.92 13.05
CA LEU A 231 -11.40 10.68 11.83
C LEU A 231 -11.67 11.96 11.05
N ASP A 232 -11.90 13.07 11.74
CA ASP A 232 -12.10 14.39 11.09
C ASP A 232 -10.78 14.93 10.52
N GLU A 233 -9.66 14.75 11.20
CA GLU A 233 -8.32 15.07 10.67
C GLU A 233 -8.00 14.27 9.41
N LEU A 234 -8.33 12.96 9.39
CA LEU A 234 -8.17 12.10 8.22
C LEU A 234 -9.01 12.57 7.03
N ARG A 235 -10.29 12.91 7.26
CA ARG A 235 -11.18 13.47 6.21
C ARG A 235 -10.64 14.79 5.66
N ALA A 236 -10.02 15.60 6.51
CA ALA A 236 -9.41 16.86 6.12
C ALA A 236 -8.02 16.72 5.48
N GLY A 237 -7.50 15.50 5.34
CA GLY A 237 -6.17 15.23 4.77
C GLY A 237 -5.00 15.74 5.60
N LYS A 238 -5.17 15.96 6.90
CA LYS A 238 -4.19 16.54 7.82
C LYS A 238 -3.27 15.51 8.51
N VAL A 239 -3.39 14.25 8.16
CA VAL A 239 -2.60 13.18 8.78
C VAL A 239 -1.46 12.75 7.85
N ASP A 240 -0.22 12.90 8.30
CA ASP A 240 0.95 12.32 7.68
C ASP A 240 1.29 10.98 8.36
N GLY A 241 1.53 9.94 7.55
CA GLY A 241 1.75 8.59 8.06
C GLY A 241 0.48 7.93 8.61
N ARG A 242 0.53 7.47 9.88
CA ARG A 242 -0.55 6.74 10.56
C ARG A 242 -0.77 7.27 11.95
N ILE A 243 -1.99 7.13 12.46
CA ILE A 243 -2.32 7.35 13.87
C ILE A 243 -2.70 6.01 14.48
N SER A 244 -2.09 5.66 15.60
CA SER A 244 -2.48 4.52 16.43
C SER A 244 -3.19 5.04 17.69
N LEU A 245 -4.42 4.58 17.91
CA LEU A 245 -5.17 4.88 19.11
C LEU A 245 -4.75 3.92 20.21
N THR A 246 -4.50 4.46 21.42
CA THR A 246 -4.07 3.70 22.61
C THR A 246 -5.10 3.82 23.71
N LEU A 247 -5.42 2.71 24.37
CA LEU A 247 -6.25 2.64 25.58
C LEU A 247 -5.47 3.06 26.81
#